data_900218e983d7ff5015c0900cf0fbb2f2
#
_entry.id   900218e983d7ff5015c0900cf0fbb2f2
#
_cell.length_a   1.000
_cell.length_b   1.000
_cell.length_c   1.000
_cell.angle_alpha   90.00
_cell.angle_beta   90.00
_cell.angle_gamma   90.00
#
_symmetry.space_group_name_H-M   'P 1'
#
loop_
_entity.id
_entity.type
_entity.pdbx_description
1 polymer ?
#
loop_
_entity_poly.entity_id
_entity_poly.type
_entity_poly.pdbx_seq_one_letter_code
_entity_poly.pdbx_strand_id
1 'polypeptide(L)'
;MPKAKKRKDTGFEASQTKSVFLYGHPNKEKASIIASIQKLFTRLVNNNIQGINNCEWMHVQLIKNDKKDPQVRAYEKSIRPKGVNSAFCQAAFDTAFTHLSNRLNTIKDDMYREHDDVFTSSKVLFGMALDHATKAEMIDAMLKISLEAKTKRKAKAAKEGKPEPEDKEDFYEKCAKTLSEMPDEEFAFRMEEINDSFAMLSLEYKVPVISKARIPLDSRLMKLEESNDIKAPYVIEVTNPTEKGKRITVPLDTSKHSLHKAKSCKMARAVTCSIDKGVLRIGWSYTKTVAKPATSKVNGVDTGIA
;
A
#
# COMPACT_ATOMS: atom_id res chain seq x y z
N MET A 1 -39.48 -12.16 34.04
CA MET A 1 -38.65 -11.11 33.40
C MET A 1 -37.35 -11.75 32.92
N PRO A 2 -37.03 -11.76 31.63
CA PRO A 2 -35.80 -12.34 31.17
C PRO A 2 -34.60 -11.40 31.46
N LYS A 3 -33.56 -11.97 32.08
CA LYS A 3 -32.32 -11.27 32.39
C LYS A 3 -31.64 -10.84 31.11
N ALA A 4 -31.43 -9.53 30.93
CA ALA A 4 -30.66 -8.97 29.86
C ALA A 4 -29.23 -9.56 29.85
N LYS A 5 -28.85 -10.29 28.78
CA LYS A 5 -27.48 -10.73 28.58
C LYS A 5 -26.59 -9.48 28.43
N LYS A 6 -25.74 -9.23 29.44
CA LYS A 6 -24.63 -8.27 29.29
C LYS A 6 -23.83 -8.63 28.05
N ARG A 7 -23.89 -7.80 27.00
CA ARG A 7 -22.94 -7.84 25.86
C ARG A 7 -21.55 -7.66 26.46
N LYS A 8 -20.69 -8.66 26.29
CA LYS A 8 -19.25 -8.49 26.51
C LYS A 8 -18.79 -7.38 25.59
N ASP A 9 -18.38 -6.27 26.16
CA ASP A 9 -17.70 -5.17 25.46
C ASP A 9 -16.36 -5.73 24.98
N THR A 10 -16.35 -6.26 23.75
CA THR A 10 -15.10 -6.53 23.04
C THR A 10 -14.58 -5.18 22.59
N GLY A 11 -13.80 -4.55 23.46
CA GLY A 11 -13.12 -3.30 23.14
C GLY A 11 -12.33 -3.45 21.84
N PHE A 12 -12.81 -2.82 20.78
CA PHE A 12 -12.05 -2.70 19.54
C PHE A 12 -10.85 -1.82 19.82
N GLU A 13 -9.68 -2.44 19.95
CA GLU A 13 -8.42 -1.73 20.02
C GLU A 13 -8.09 -1.21 18.63
N ALA A 14 -8.10 0.11 18.45
CA ALA A 14 -7.63 0.72 17.23
C ALA A 14 -6.11 0.82 17.25
N SER A 15 -5.43 0.30 16.24
CA SER A 15 -3.99 0.47 16.09
C SER A 15 -3.70 1.75 15.29
N GLN A 16 -2.87 2.64 15.85
CA GLN A 16 -2.38 3.83 15.15
C GLN A 16 -0.90 3.65 14.79
N THR A 17 -0.58 3.89 13.52
CA THR A 17 0.81 3.96 13.06
C THR A 17 1.29 5.39 13.17
N LYS A 18 2.40 5.60 13.89
CA LYS A 18 3.08 6.90 14.03
C LYS A 18 4.54 6.74 13.63
N SER A 19 5.22 7.85 13.38
CA SER A 19 6.64 7.85 13.04
C SER A 19 7.43 8.75 13.98
N VAL A 20 8.65 8.33 14.30
CA VAL A 20 9.70 9.18 14.86
C VAL A 20 10.69 9.53 13.76
N PHE A 21 11.39 10.63 13.91
CA PHE A 21 12.39 11.07 12.96
C PHE A 21 13.77 11.10 13.60
N LEU A 22 14.75 10.53 12.87
CA LEU A 22 16.16 10.59 13.18
C LEU A 22 16.83 11.43 12.10
N TYR A 23 17.85 12.19 12.47
CA TYR A 23 18.52 13.11 11.57
C TYR A 23 20.02 12.80 11.54
N GLY A 24 20.61 12.87 10.36
CA GLY A 24 22.03 12.68 10.17
C GLY A 24 22.65 13.84 9.40
N HIS A 25 23.88 14.21 9.78
CA HIS A 25 24.65 15.27 9.14
C HIS A 25 25.90 14.65 8.47
N PRO A 26 25.73 13.92 7.33
CA PRO A 26 26.85 13.34 6.62
C PRO A 26 27.78 14.44 6.10
N ASN A 27 29.09 14.15 5.98
CA ASN A 27 30.00 15.04 5.27
C ASN A 27 29.58 15.25 3.82
N LYS A 28 30.17 16.25 3.14
CA LYS A 28 29.78 16.64 1.76
C LYS A 28 29.80 15.47 0.77
N GLU A 29 30.80 14.60 0.87
CA GLU A 29 30.96 13.44 -0.01
C GLU A 29 29.80 12.43 0.20
N LYS A 30 29.58 11.98 1.44
CA LYS A 30 28.48 11.07 1.78
C LYS A 30 27.11 11.67 1.44
N ALA A 31 26.92 12.96 1.72
CA ALA A 31 25.69 13.68 1.35
C ALA A 31 25.45 13.66 -0.15
N SER A 32 26.48 13.89 -0.96
CA SER A 32 26.42 13.83 -2.42
C SER A 32 26.05 12.42 -2.92
N ILE A 33 26.67 11.39 -2.35
CA ILE A 33 26.36 9.99 -2.72
C ILE A 33 24.89 9.66 -2.36
N ILE A 34 24.43 10.00 -1.17
CA ILE A 34 23.03 9.74 -0.75
C ILE A 34 22.04 10.53 -1.63
N ALA A 35 22.35 11.77 -1.98
CA ALA A 35 21.54 12.55 -2.91
C ALA A 35 21.47 11.92 -4.31
N SER A 36 22.56 11.37 -4.80
CA SER A 36 22.61 10.63 -6.08
C SER A 36 21.78 9.35 -6.01
N ILE A 37 21.82 8.62 -4.89
CA ILE A 37 20.97 7.44 -4.64
C ILE A 37 19.50 7.84 -4.64
N GLN A 38 19.13 8.94 -3.98
CA GLN A 38 17.74 9.42 -3.98
C GLN A 38 17.28 9.86 -5.37
N LYS A 39 18.13 10.53 -6.13
CA LYS A 39 17.85 10.91 -7.53
C LYS A 39 17.62 9.68 -8.41
N LEU A 40 18.48 8.65 -8.28
CA LEU A 40 18.31 7.38 -8.96
C LEU A 40 16.98 6.71 -8.57
N PHE A 41 16.66 6.65 -7.28
CA PHE A 41 15.40 6.08 -6.80
C PHE A 41 14.19 6.80 -7.39
N THR A 42 14.19 8.13 -7.35
CA THR A 42 13.12 8.95 -7.91
C THR A 42 12.93 8.69 -9.42
N ARG A 43 14.04 8.58 -10.18
CA ARG A 43 13.98 8.23 -11.60
C ARG A 43 13.40 6.84 -11.83
N LEU A 44 13.80 5.84 -11.03
CA LEU A 44 13.25 4.48 -11.13
C LEU A 44 11.77 4.45 -10.81
N VAL A 45 11.33 5.18 -9.77
CA VAL A 45 9.90 5.30 -9.44
C VAL A 45 9.11 5.87 -10.61
N ASN A 46 9.56 6.99 -11.20
CA ASN A 46 8.85 7.60 -12.32
C ASN A 46 8.84 6.71 -13.59
N ASN A 47 9.96 6.05 -13.90
CA ASN A 47 10.02 5.10 -15.02
C ASN A 47 9.04 3.93 -14.79
N ASN A 48 8.98 3.41 -13.57
CA ASN A 48 8.04 2.35 -13.21
C ASN A 48 6.58 2.84 -13.25
N ILE A 49 6.28 4.08 -12.82
CA ILE A 49 4.95 4.68 -12.97
C ILE A 49 4.52 4.66 -14.43
N GLN A 50 5.38 5.13 -15.35
CA GLN A 50 5.09 5.13 -16.78
C GLN A 50 4.91 3.70 -17.33
N GLY A 51 5.83 2.79 -17.01
CA GLY A 51 5.77 1.40 -17.47
C GLY A 51 4.51 0.67 -16.97
N ILE A 52 4.17 0.80 -15.70
CA ILE A 52 2.97 0.16 -15.11
C ILE A 52 1.68 0.79 -15.65
N ASN A 53 1.64 2.12 -15.80
CA ASN A 53 0.46 2.82 -16.33
C ASN A 53 0.10 2.39 -17.76
N ASN A 54 1.08 1.94 -18.54
CA ASN A 54 0.88 1.42 -19.88
C ASN A 54 0.52 -0.08 -19.93
N CYS A 55 0.35 -0.72 -18.77
CA CYS A 55 -0.01 -2.15 -18.67
C CYS A 55 -1.49 -2.29 -18.27
N GLU A 56 -2.38 -2.29 -19.24
CA GLU A 56 -3.84 -2.41 -19.03
C GLU A 56 -4.20 -3.63 -18.17
N TRP A 57 -3.60 -4.78 -18.45
CA TRP A 57 -3.81 -6.02 -17.70
C TRP A 57 -3.52 -5.93 -16.18
N MET A 58 -2.98 -4.81 -15.72
CA MET A 58 -2.55 -4.63 -14.33
C MET A 58 -3.60 -3.93 -13.44
N HIS A 59 -4.72 -3.47 -14.01
CA HIS A 59 -5.70 -2.67 -13.28
C HIS A 59 -6.29 -3.40 -12.06
N VAL A 60 -6.67 -4.68 -12.21
CA VAL A 60 -7.18 -5.50 -11.09
C VAL A 60 -6.20 -5.55 -9.93
N GLN A 61 -4.92 -5.80 -10.21
CA GLN A 61 -3.87 -5.90 -9.19
C GLN A 61 -3.55 -4.55 -8.56
N LEU A 62 -3.59 -3.47 -9.35
CA LEU A 62 -3.40 -2.10 -8.85
C LEU A 62 -4.52 -1.71 -7.88
N ILE A 63 -5.78 -1.94 -8.23
CA ILE A 63 -6.93 -1.61 -7.38
C ILE A 63 -6.94 -2.45 -6.10
N LYS A 64 -6.59 -3.74 -6.17
CA LYS A 64 -6.38 -4.60 -5.00
C LYS A 64 -5.13 -4.23 -4.19
N ASN A 65 -4.22 -3.45 -4.75
CA ASN A 65 -2.86 -3.21 -4.24
C ASN A 65 -2.09 -4.53 -4.03
N ASP A 66 -2.30 -5.51 -4.92
CA ASP A 66 -1.67 -6.83 -4.84
C ASP A 66 -0.32 -6.86 -5.56
N LYS A 67 0.69 -6.33 -4.88
CA LYS A 67 2.09 -6.34 -5.33
C LYS A 67 2.72 -7.74 -5.35
N LYS A 68 2.07 -8.75 -4.75
CA LYS A 68 2.62 -10.09 -4.62
C LYS A 68 2.15 -11.03 -5.73
N ASP A 69 1.23 -10.59 -6.54
CA ASP A 69 0.77 -11.35 -7.69
C ASP A 69 1.96 -11.85 -8.52
N PRO A 70 2.00 -13.14 -8.92
CA PRO A 70 3.13 -13.73 -9.65
C PRO A 70 3.43 -13.03 -10.99
N GLN A 71 2.39 -12.59 -11.72
CA GLN A 71 2.54 -11.91 -13.00
C GLN A 71 3.12 -10.50 -12.80
N VAL A 72 2.65 -9.77 -11.78
CA VAL A 72 3.20 -8.46 -11.38
C VAL A 72 4.67 -8.61 -11.00
N ARG A 73 5.04 -9.66 -10.26
CA ARG A 73 6.45 -9.92 -9.88
C ARG A 73 7.32 -10.36 -11.07
N ALA A 74 6.76 -11.09 -12.02
CA ALA A 74 7.47 -11.43 -13.25
C ALA A 74 7.77 -10.17 -14.07
N TYR A 75 6.78 -9.29 -14.24
CA TYR A 75 6.95 -8.01 -14.92
C TYR A 75 7.99 -7.12 -14.20
N GLU A 76 7.88 -6.95 -12.88
CA GLU A 76 8.85 -6.19 -12.08
C GLU A 76 10.29 -6.69 -12.34
N LYS A 77 10.50 -8.00 -12.36
CA LYS A 77 11.84 -8.58 -12.62
C LYS A 77 12.32 -8.31 -14.02
N SER A 78 11.44 -8.31 -15.04
CA SER A 78 11.80 -8.09 -16.45
C SER A 78 12.29 -6.67 -16.75
N ILE A 79 11.78 -5.67 -16.01
CA ILE A 79 12.10 -4.26 -16.22
C ILE A 79 13.26 -3.73 -15.36
N ARG A 80 13.87 -4.60 -14.52
CA ARG A 80 14.97 -4.18 -13.64
C ARG A 80 16.19 -3.73 -14.46
N PRO A 81 16.74 -2.54 -14.19
CA PRO A 81 17.98 -2.11 -14.84
C PRO A 81 19.16 -2.98 -14.37
N LYS A 82 20.05 -3.30 -15.31
CA LYS A 82 21.31 -4.00 -15.01
C LYS A 82 22.21 -3.14 -14.13
N GLY A 83 22.96 -3.79 -13.23
CA GLY A 83 23.94 -3.09 -12.38
C GLY A 83 23.35 -2.36 -11.17
N VAL A 84 22.03 -2.43 -10.95
CA VAL A 84 21.38 -1.85 -9.77
C VAL A 84 20.90 -2.97 -8.83
N ASN A 85 21.05 -2.76 -7.53
CA ASN A 85 20.61 -3.72 -6.51
C ASN A 85 19.13 -4.08 -6.67
N SER A 86 18.83 -5.39 -6.72
CA SER A 86 17.48 -5.90 -6.97
C SER A 86 16.45 -5.51 -5.91
N ALA A 87 16.85 -5.43 -4.64
CA ALA A 87 15.96 -5.00 -3.56
C ALA A 87 15.60 -3.50 -3.68
N PHE A 88 16.55 -2.69 -4.17
CA PHE A 88 16.33 -1.28 -4.45
C PHE A 88 15.39 -1.07 -5.64
N CYS A 89 15.55 -1.86 -6.71
CA CYS A 89 14.63 -1.85 -7.86
C CYS A 89 13.22 -2.26 -7.44
N GLN A 90 13.10 -3.33 -6.64
CA GLN A 90 11.82 -3.78 -6.08
C GLN A 90 11.16 -2.69 -5.24
N ALA A 91 11.90 -2.01 -4.36
CA ALA A 91 11.37 -0.92 -3.54
C ALA A 91 10.86 0.25 -4.40
N ALA A 92 11.55 0.58 -5.50
CA ALA A 92 11.11 1.61 -6.44
C ALA A 92 9.83 1.18 -7.18
N PHE A 93 9.74 -0.07 -7.61
CA PHE A 93 8.54 -0.62 -8.22
C PHE A 93 7.35 -0.62 -7.25
N ASP A 94 7.53 -1.11 -6.03
CA ASP A 94 6.49 -1.15 -5.01
C ASP A 94 5.98 0.26 -4.65
N THR A 95 6.85 1.26 -4.69
CA THR A 95 6.48 2.68 -4.51
C THR A 95 5.63 3.18 -5.66
N ALA A 96 6.06 2.96 -6.91
CA ALA A 96 5.33 3.33 -8.12
C ALA A 96 3.93 2.66 -8.16
N PHE A 97 3.90 1.37 -7.90
CA PHE A 97 2.67 0.58 -7.85
C PHE A 97 1.68 1.14 -6.81
N THR A 98 2.17 1.56 -5.63
CA THR A 98 1.31 2.18 -4.60
C THR A 98 0.74 3.51 -5.06
N HIS A 99 1.51 4.36 -5.74
CA HIS A 99 1.02 5.64 -6.25
C HIS A 99 -0.08 5.44 -7.28
N LEU A 100 0.09 4.51 -8.22
CA LEU A 100 -0.93 4.19 -9.21
C LEU A 100 -2.16 3.51 -8.61
N SER A 101 -1.95 2.60 -7.66
CA SER A 101 -3.04 1.97 -6.90
C SER A 101 -3.90 3.01 -6.18
N ASN A 102 -3.28 3.99 -5.52
CA ASN A 102 -4.00 5.07 -4.86
C ASN A 102 -4.79 5.92 -5.86
N ARG A 103 -4.17 6.28 -6.99
CA ARG A 103 -4.84 7.02 -8.08
C ARG A 103 -6.09 6.28 -8.57
N LEU A 104 -5.97 4.99 -8.94
CA LEU A 104 -7.09 4.20 -9.42
C LEU A 104 -8.19 4.03 -8.37
N ASN A 105 -7.84 3.83 -7.10
CA ASN A 105 -8.83 3.74 -6.04
C ASN A 105 -9.56 5.07 -5.83
N THR A 106 -8.89 6.22 -6.00
CA THR A 106 -9.56 7.54 -5.92
C THR A 106 -10.57 7.68 -7.06
N ILE A 107 -10.17 7.39 -8.31
CA ILE A 107 -11.07 7.43 -9.47
C ILE A 107 -12.28 6.50 -9.23
N LYS A 108 -12.04 5.27 -8.80
CA LYS A 108 -13.10 4.32 -8.49
C LYS A 108 -14.08 4.85 -7.43
N ASP A 109 -13.54 5.44 -6.36
CA ASP A 109 -14.37 5.94 -5.26
C ASP A 109 -15.23 7.15 -5.70
N ASP A 110 -14.74 7.96 -6.62
CA ASP A 110 -15.52 9.07 -7.20
C ASP A 110 -16.59 8.54 -8.17
N MET A 111 -16.25 7.59 -9.05
CA MET A 111 -17.23 6.92 -9.91
C MET A 111 -18.33 6.23 -9.10
N TYR A 112 -17.98 5.58 -7.99
CA TYR A 112 -18.97 4.96 -7.10
C TYR A 112 -19.95 5.97 -6.48
N ARG A 113 -19.49 7.17 -6.17
CA ARG A 113 -20.37 8.23 -5.65
C ARG A 113 -21.35 8.76 -6.69
N GLU A 114 -20.97 8.70 -7.97
CA GLU A 114 -21.78 9.20 -9.07
C GLU A 114 -22.77 8.15 -9.59
N HIS A 115 -22.36 6.88 -9.65
CA HIS A 115 -23.11 5.83 -10.35
C HIS A 115 -23.67 4.75 -9.43
N ASP A 116 -23.04 4.44 -8.28
CA ASP A 116 -23.47 3.44 -7.26
C ASP A 116 -23.99 2.13 -7.86
N ASP A 117 -23.24 1.53 -8.79
CA ASP A 117 -23.60 0.29 -9.47
C ASP A 117 -22.71 -0.91 -9.07
N VAL A 118 -23.03 -2.10 -9.62
CA VAL A 118 -22.30 -3.33 -9.33
C VAL A 118 -20.82 -3.24 -9.72
N PHE A 119 -20.49 -2.57 -10.83
CA PHE A 119 -19.12 -2.46 -11.32
C PHE A 119 -18.28 -1.57 -10.43
N THR A 120 -18.82 -0.44 -10.00
CA THR A 120 -18.12 0.52 -9.13
C THR A 120 -18.11 0.09 -7.66
N SER A 121 -19.06 -0.74 -7.22
CA SER A 121 -19.11 -1.27 -5.85
C SER A 121 -17.97 -2.24 -5.54
N SER A 122 -17.52 -3.02 -6.53
CA SER A 122 -16.46 -4.03 -6.39
C SER A 122 -15.15 -3.57 -7.02
N LYS A 123 -14.04 -3.55 -6.21
CA LYS A 123 -12.70 -3.29 -6.75
C LYS A 123 -12.28 -4.25 -7.85
N VAL A 124 -12.74 -5.50 -7.76
CA VAL A 124 -12.39 -6.54 -8.75
C VAL A 124 -13.15 -6.31 -10.04
N LEU A 125 -14.47 -6.12 -9.96
CA LEU A 125 -15.29 -5.85 -11.15
C LEU A 125 -14.87 -4.57 -11.86
N PHE A 126 -14.61 -3.50 -11.10
CA PHE A 126 -14.12 -2.26 -11.67
C PHE A 126 -12.79 -2.46 -12.42
N GLY A 127 -11.81 -3.15 -11.82
CA GLY A 127 -10.55 -3.45 -12.49
C GLY A 127 -10.74 -4.33 -13.74
N MET A 128 -11.60 -5.34 -13.66
CA MET A 128 -11.90 -6.21 -14.80
C MET A 128 -12.62 -5.46 -15.92
N ALA A 129 -13.49 -4.51 -15.60
CA ALA A 129 -14.12 -3.65 -16.60
C ALA A 129 -13.08 -2.80 -17.35
N LEU A 130 -12.13 -2.21 -16.64
CA LEU A 130 -11.03 -1.48 -17.26
C LEU A 130 -10.10 -2.37 -18.10
N ASP A 131 -9.95 -3.64 -17.73
CA ASP A 131 -9.19 -4.64 -18.49
C ASP A 131 -10.02 -5.28 -19.63
N HIS A 132 -11.21 -4.75 -19.92
CA HIS A 132 -12.13 -5.23 -20.97
C HIS A 132 -12.53 -6.72 -20.81
N ALA A 133 -12.64 -7.19 -19.55
CA ALA A 133 -13.05 -8.56 -19.29
C ALA A 133 -14.50 -8.83 -19.75
N THR A 134 -14.76 -10.04 -20.22
CA THR A 134 -16.10 -10.47 -20.62
C THR A 134 -17.00 -10.68 -19.41
N LYS A 135 -18.31 -10.64 -19.62
CA LYS A 135 -19.33 -10.94 -18.60
C LYS A 135 -19.11 -12.30 -17.95
N ALA A 136 -18.78 -13.32 -18.75
CA ALA A 136 -18.51 -14.67 -18.25
C ALA A 136 -17.26 -14.71 -17.34
N GLU A 137 -16.18 -14.05 -17.75
CA GLU A 137 -14.96 -13.96 -16.93
C GLU A 137 -15.20 -13.23 -15.61
N MET A 138 -16.03 -12.19 -15.61
CA MET A 138 -16.40 -11.47 -14.38
C MET A 138 -17.22 -12.35 -13.43
N ILE A 139 -18.21 -13.08 -13.94
CA ILE A 139 -19.02 -14.02 -13.15
C ILE A 139 -18.12 -15.10 -12.54
N ASP A 140 -17.28 -15.75 -13.35
CA ASP A 140 -16.35 -16.78 -12.89
C ASP A 140 -15.39 -16.26 -11.80
N ALA A 141 -14.85 -15.06 -11.98
CA ALA A 141 -13.97 -14.45 -11.00
C ALA A 141 -14.69 -14.19 -9.68
N MET A 142 -15.93 -13.71 -9.70
CA MET A 142 -16.71 -13.47 -8.48
C MET A 142 -17.02 -14.78 -7.75
N LEU A 143 -17.48 -15.80 -8.44
CA LEU A 143 -17.75 -17.11 -7.85
C LEU A 143 -16.50 -17.76 -7.26
N LYS A 144 -15.36 -17.66 -7.95
CA LYS A 144 -14.08 -18.14 -7.45
C LYS A 144 -13.64 -17.43 -6.15
N ILE A 145 -13.77 -16.11 -6.09
CA ILE A 145 -13.43 -15.33 -4.89
C ILE A 145 -14.34 -15.72 -3.72
N SER A 146 -15.65 -15.89 -3.96
CA SER A 146 -16.58 -16.36 -2.94
C SER A 146 -16.19 -17.73 -2.41
N LEU A 147 -15.95 -18.68 -3.31
CA LEU A 147 -15.56 -20.05 -2.93
C LEU A 147 -14.28 -20.07 -2.07
N GLU A 148 -13.25 -19.32 -2.49
CA GLU A 148 -12.01 -19.20 -1.71
C GLU A 148 -12.25 -18.58 -0.33
N ALA A 149 -13.10 -17.55 -0.24
CA ALA A 149 -13.43 -16.91 1.02
C ALA A 149 -14.18 -17.86 1.97
N LYS A 150 -15.15 -18.60 1.44
CA LYS A 150 -15.90 -19.62 2.19
C LYS A 150 -15.00 -20.75 2.66
N THR A 151 -14.12 -21.26 1.81
CA THR A 151 -13.15 -22.31 2.16
C THR A 151 -12.20 -21.84 3.29
N LYS A 152 -11.69 -20.62 3.19
CA LYS A 152 -10.84 -20.02 4.23
C LYS A 152 -11.59 -19.86 5.57
N ARG A 153 -12.87 -19.45 5.55
CA ARG A 153 -13.72 -19.33 6.75
C ARG A 153 -13.94 -20.69 7.42
N LYS A 154 -14.28 -21.74 6.63
CA LYS A 154 -14.46 -23.11 7.13
C LYS A 154 -13.18 -23.67 7.73
N ALA A 155 -12.06 -23.52 7.04
CA ALA A 155 -10.74 -23.94 7.55
C ALA A 155 -10.33 -23.23 8.84
N LYS A 156 -10.67 -21.94 8.98
CA LYS A 156 -10.42 -21.18 10.21
C LYS A 156 -11.31 -21.65 11.36
N ALA A 157 -12.61 -21.88 11.12
CA ALA A 157 -13.55 -22.40 12.14
C ALA A 157 -13.08 -23.77 12.65
N ALA A 158 -12.68 -24.67 11.74
CA ALA A 158 -12.15 -25.99 12.10
C ALA A 158 -10.89 -25.89 12.98
N LYS A 159 -9.95 -24.98 12.66
CA LYS A 159 -8.75 -24.73 13.48
C LYS A 159 -9.06 -24.18 14.87
N GLU A 160 -10.13 -23.39 14.99
CA GLU A 160 -10.54 -22.76 16.26
C GLU A 160 -11.54 -23.64 17.04
N GLY A 161 -11.89 -24.85 16.58
CA GLY A 161 -12.88 -25.74 17.21
C GLY A 161 -14.30 -25.13 17.26
N LYS A 162 -14.62 -24.23 16.34
CA LYS A 162 -15.93 -23.59 16.23
C LYS A 162 -16.84 -24.37 15.27
N PRO A 163 -18.17 -24.29 15.43
CA PRO A 163 -19.10 -24.88 14.48
C PRO A 163 -18.86 -24.30 13.08
N GLU A 164 -19.14 -25.14 12.09
CA GLU A 164 -19.04 -24.73 10.68
C GLU A 164 -19.93 -23.50 10.41
N PRO A 165 -19.38 -22.43 9.79
CA PRO A 165 -20.17 -21.24 9.50
C PRO A 165 -21.28 -21.56 8.49
N GLU A 166 -22.47 -20.99 8.67
CA GLU A 166 -23.56 -21.09 7.73
C GLU A 166 -23.14 -20.62 6.34
N ASP A 167 -23.55 -21.36 5.33
CA ASP A 167 -23.28 -21.04 3.92
C ASP A 167 -24.31 -20.01 3.42
N LYS A 168 -24.11 -18.75 3.78
CA LYS A 168 -24.95 -17.63 3.31
C LYS A 168 -24.37 -17.04 2.04
N GLU A 169 -25.28 -16.58 1.17
CA GLU A 169 -24.91 -15.81 -0.02
C GLU A 169 -24.05 -14.60 0.40
N ASP A 170 -22.87 -14.49 -0.17
CA ASP A 170 -21.97 -13.39 0.12
C ASP A 170 -22.05 -12.28 -0.95
N PHE A 171 -21.29 -11.20 -0.73
CA PHE A 171 -21.26 -10.05 -1.62
C PHE A 171 -20.87 -10.44 -3.06
N TYR A 172 -19.92 -11.35 -3.25
CA TYR A 172 -19.41 -11.73 -4.56
C TYR A 172 -20.41 -12.59 -5.33
N GLU A 173 -21.15 -13.46 -4.63
CA GLU A 173 -22.25 -14.23 -5.23
C GLU A 173 -23.39 -13.32 -5.67
N LYS A 174 -23.72 -12.30 -4.87
CA LYS A 174 -24.70 -11.29 -5.29
C LYS A 174 -24.27 -10.55 -6.55
N CYS A 175 -23.00 -10.13 -6.62
CA CYS A 175 -22.46 -9.50 -7.83
C CYS A 175 -22.54 -10.44 -9.04
N ALA A 176 -22.14 -11.72 -8.88
CA ALA A 176 -22.23 -12.72 -9.95
C ALA A 176 -23.66 -12.93 -10.44
N LYS A 177 -24.62 -12.99 -9.50
CA LYS A 177 -26.03 -13.09 -9.81
C LYS A 177 -26.54 -11.88 -10.59
N THR A 178 -26.25 -10.65 -10.12
CA THR A 178 -26.62 -9.41 -10.82
C THR A 178 -26.08 -9.40 -12.25
N LEU A 179 -24.82 -9.80 -12.45
CA LEU A 179 -24.23 -9.89 -13.78
C LEU A 179 -24.89 -10.97 -14.64
N SER A 180 -25.24 -12.13 -14.08
CA SER A 180 -25.90 -13.22 -14.84
C SER A 180 -27.29 -12.86 -15.29
N GLU A 181 -28.01 -12.06 -14.51
CA GLU A 181 -29.37 -11.60 -14.80
C GLU A 181 -29.37 -10.36 -15.74
N MET A 182 -28.26 -9.67 -15.88
CA MET A 182 -28.14 -8.48 -16.74
C MET A 182 -28.15 -8.87 -18.22
N PRO A 183 -28.99 -8.25 -19.06
CA PRO A 183 -28.95 -8.46 -20.52
C PRO A 183 -27.57 -8.09 -21.12
N ASP A 184 -27.20 -8.77 -22.21
CA ASP A 184 -25.87 -8.52 -22.81
C ASP A 184 -25.74 -7.10 -23.40
N GLU A 185 -26.83 -6.55 -23.91
CA GLU A 185 -26.86 -5.16 -24.40
C GLU A 185 -26.66 -4.16 -23.24
N GLU A 186 -27.31 -4.42 -22.10
CA GLU A 186 -27.13 -3.58 -20.91
C GLU A 186 -25.71 -3.70 -20.35
N PHE A 187 -25.16 -4.92 -20.33
CA PHE A 187 -23.77 -5.14 -19.94
C PHE A 187 -22.80 -4.33 -20.82
N ALA A 188 -22.95 -4.42 -22.16
CA ALA A 188 -22.10 -3.69 -23.10
C ALA A 188 -22.19 -2.16 -22.89
N PHE A 189 -23.41 -1.65 -22.74
CA PHE A 189 -23.65 -0.23 -22.47
C PHE A 189 -22.98 0.24 -21.17
N ARG A 190 -23.12 -0.53 -20.08
CA ARG A 190 -22.50 -0.21 -18.79
C ARG A 190 -20.98 -0.25 -18.85
N MET A 191 -20.41 -1.18 -19.61
CA MET A 191 -18.95 -1.25 -19.82
C MET A 191 -18.43 -0.03 -20.57
N GLU A 192 -19.16 0.46 -21.57
CA GLU A 192 -18.83 1.70 -22.30
C GLU A 192 -18.91 2.91 -21.37
N GLU A 193 -20.00 3.09 -20.60
CA GLU A 193 -20.12 4.17 -19.61
C GLU A 193 -18.96 4.20 -18.63
N ILE A 194 -18.54 3.03 -18.11
CA ILE A 194 -17.43 2.94 -17.17
C ILE A 194 -16.11 3.38 -17.81
N ASN A 195 -15.84 2.91 -19.03
CA ASN A 195 -14.60 3.25 -19.72
C ASN A 195 -14.56 4.74 -20.11
N ASP A 196 -15.67 5.32 -20.54
CA ASP A 196 -15.77 6.74 -20.86
C ASP A 196 -15.61 7.61 -19.61
N SER A 197 -16.30 7.29 -18.54
CA SER A 197 -16.15 7.99 -17.26
C SER A 197 -14.73 7.86 -16.69
N PHE A 198 -14.12 6.67 -16.80
CA PHE A 198 -12.72 6.47 -16.43
C PHE A 198 -11.77 7.30 -17.29
N ALA A 199 -11.99 7.39 -18.59
CA ALA A 199 -11.18 8.20 -19.49
C ALA A 199 -11.25 9.68 -19.12
N MET A 200 -12.45 10.21 -18.84
CA MET A 200 -12.65 11.60 -18.39
C MET A 200 -11.97 11.88 -17.04
N LEU A 201 -12.20 11.06 -16.03
CA LEU A 201 -11.58 11.21 -14.72
C LEU A 201 -10.05 11.01 -14.77
N SER A 202 -9.56 10.20 -15.72
CA SER A 202 -8.12 10.02 -15.92
C SER A 202 -7.41 11.26 -16.44
N LEU A 203 -8.12 12.18 -17.12
CA LEU A 203 -7.62 13.50 -17.49
C LEU A 203 -7.53 14.44 -16.29
N GLU A 204 -8.48 14.35 -15.38
CA GLU A 204 -8.50 15.12 -14.13
C GLU A 204 -7.44 14.60 -13.14
N TYR A 205 -7.49 13.31 -12.83
CA TYR A 205 -6.52 12.62 -11.95
C TYR A 205 -5.29 12.21 -12.75
N LYS A 206 -4.40 13.17 -13.00
CA LYS A 206 -3.17 12.94 -13.79
C LYS A 206 -2.30 11.82 -13.22
N VAL A 207 -1.58 11.13 -14.10
CA VAL A 207 -0.56 10.17 -13.71
C VAL A 207 0.48 10.87 -12.83
N PRO A 208 0.77 10.35 -11.62
CA PRO A 208 1.65 11.03 -10.68
C PRO A 208 3.08 11.13 -11.21
N VAL A 209 3.68 12.31 -11.06
CA VAL A 209 5.10 12.55 -11.30
C VAL A 209 5.75 12.93 -9.98
N ILE A 210 6.68 12.12 -9.53
CA ILE A 210 7.33 12.30 -8.24
C ILE A 210 8.59 13.15 -8.43
N SER A 211 8.64 14.32 -7.80
CA SER A 211 9.81 15.20 -7.85
C SER A 211 10.96 14.70 -6.96
N LYS A 212 10.63 14.14 -5.78
CA LYS A 212 11.59 13.64 -4.81
C LYS A 212 10.99 12.48 -4.01
N ALA A 213 11.34 11.25 -4.39
CA ALA A 213 10.85 10.06 -3.70
C ALA A 213 11.60 9.81 -2.39
N ARG A 214 10.87 9.42 -1.33
CA ARG A 214 11.47 8.85 -0.12
C ARG A 214 11.83 7.39 -0.38
N ILE A 215 13.01 6.98 0.02
CA ILE A 215 13.50 5.61 -0.21
C ILE A 215 13.04 4.73 0.96
N PRO A 216 12.17 3.74 0.76
CA PRO A 216 11.90 2.73 1.77
C PRO A 216 13.12 1.79 1.86
N LEU A 217 13.70 1.70 3.04
CA LEU A 217 14.87 0.87 3.34
C LEU A 217 14.46 -0.25 4.28
N ASP A 218 14.58 -1.49 3.84
CA ASP A 218 14.45 -2.68 4.67
C ASP A 218 15.83 -3.26 5.04
N SER A 219 15.85 -4.37 5.75
CA SER A 219 17.08 -5.03 6.21
C SER A 219 18.04 -5.46 5.09
N ARG A 220 17.59 -5.51 3.83
CA ARG A 220 18.44 -5.80 2.66
C ARG A 220 19.20 -4.56 2.20
N LEU A 221 18.66 -3.38 2.47
CA LEU A 221 19.16 -2.08 1.99
C LEU A 221 19.78 -1.23 3.09
N MET A 222 19.53 -1.57 4.36
CA MET A 222 20.10 -0.81 5.48
C MET A 222 20.35 -1.70 6.70
N LYS A 223 21.20 -1.20 7.58
CA LYS A 223 21.36 -1.63 8.96
C LYS A 223 21.23 -0.41 9.87
N LEU A 224 20.34 -0.47 10.84
CA LEU A 224 20.14 0.59 11.83
C LEU A 224 20.44 0.01 13.20
N GLU A 225 21.39 0.60 13.90
CA GLU A 225 21.90 0.11 15.20
C GLU A 225 21.91 1.23 16.23
N GLU A 226 21.77 0.85 17.50
CA GLU A 226 22.00 1.75 18.61
C GLU A 226 23.50 2.05 18.76
N SER A 227 23.80 3.27 19.16
CA SER A 227 25.17 3.74 19.44
C SER A 227 25.28 4.15 20.90
N ASN A 228 26.47 4.02 21.47
CA ASN A 228 26.77 4.52 22.81
C ASN A 228 27.06 6.03 22.83
N ASP A 229 27.08 6.68 21.67
CA ASP A 229 27.26 8.14 21.60
C ASP A 229 25.96 8.86 21.97
N ILE A 230 26.02 9.68 23.01
CA ILE A 230 24.89 10.47 23.51
C ILE A 230 24.37 11.45 22.46
N LYS A 231 25.25 11.98 21.60
CA LYS A 231 24.90 12.94 20.55
C LYS A 231 24.33 12.24 19.31
N ALA A 232 24.72 10.98 19.09
CA ALA A 232 24.29 10.18 17.95
C ALA A 232 23.85 8.78 18.44
N PRO A 233 22.67 8.66 19.07
CA PRO A 233 22.21 7.42 19.70
C PRO A 233 21.92 6.28 18.72
N TYR A 234 21.93 6.56 17.42
CA TYR A 234 21.78 5.57 16.36
C TYR A 234 22.81 5.78 15.26
N VAL A 235 23.14 4.71 14.57
CA VAL A 235 23.94 4.72 13.34
C VAL A 235 23.18 3.97 12.25
N ILE A 236 23.08 4.56 11.07
CA ILE A 236 22.55 3.88 9.89
C ILE A 236 23.65 3.59 8.89
N GLU A 237 23.63 2.36 8.37
CA GLU A 237 24.38 1.96 7.19
C GLU A 237 23.42 1.79 6.02
N VAL A 238 23.57 2.59 4.98
CA VAL A 238 22.77 2.52 3.76
C VAL A 238 23.57 1.85 2.65
N THR A 239 23.01 0.82 2.03
CA THR A 239 23.64 0.13 0.89
C THR A 239 23.67 1.06 -0.33
N ASN A 240 24.85 1.19 -0.96
CA ASN A 240 24.94 1.84 -2.28
C ASN A 240 24.37 0.88 -3.35
N PRO A 241 23.26 1.23 -4.03
CA PRO A 241 22.60 0.30 -4.95
C PRO A 241 23.37 0.05 -6.24
N THR A 242 24.36 0.88 -6.56
CA THR A 242 25.17 0.78 -7.80
C THR A 242 26.57 0.21 -7.56
N GLU A 243 26.97 0.04 -6.31
CA GLU A 243 28.30 -0.46 -5.94
C GLU A 243 28.16 -1.63 -4.97
N LYS A 244 28.37 -2.86 -5.48
CA LYS A 244 28.23 -4.09 -4.70
C LYS A 244 29.12 -4.07 -3.44
N GLY A 245 28.50 -4.33 -2.28
CA GLY A 245 29.19 -4.41 -1.00
C GLY A 245 29.51 -3.06 -0.35
N LYS A 246 29.36 -1.95 -1.03
CA LYS A 246 29.58 -0.64 -0.41
C LYS A 246 28.38 -0.16 0.40
N ARG A 247 28.66 0.34 1.59
CA ARG A 247 27.69 0.95 2.50
C ARG A 247 28.16 2.33 2.92
N ILE A 248 27.20 3.20 3.18
CA ILE A 248 27.41 4.56 3.67
C ILE A 248 26.94 4.62 5.11
N THR A 249 27.85 4.82 6.03
CA THR A 249 27.57 4.91 7.46
C THR A 249 27.37 6.36 7.86
N VAL A 250 26.24 6.67 8.51
CA VAL A 250 25.89 8.00 9.00
C VAL A 250 25.41 7.91 10.45
N PRO A 251 26.04 8.63 11.39
CA PRO A 251 25.52 8.79 12.73
C PRO A 251 24.22 9.61 12.70
N LEU A 252 23.26 9.25 13.56
CA LEU A 252 21.95 9.85 13.62
C LEU A 252 21.67 10.42 15.00
N ASP A 253 21.27 11.68 15.05
CA ASP A 253 20.72 12.32 16.23
C ASP A 253 19.18 12.24 16.24
N THR A 254 18.58 12.57 17.38
CA THR A 254 17.13 12.64 17.51
C THR A 254 16.70 13.43 18.73
N SER A 255 15.47 13.92 18.72
CA SER A 255 14.90 14.55 19.90
C SER A 255 14.74 13.56 21.08
N LYS A 256 14.79 14.05 22.32
CA LYS A 256 14.54 13.24 23.52
C LYS A 256 13.20 12.48 23.44
N HIS A 257 12.17 13.11 22.88
CA HIS A 257 10.86 12.50 22.68
C HIS A 257 10.93 11.32 21.69
N SER A 258 11.57 11.50 20.53
CA SER A 258 11.74 10.45 19.52
C SER A 258 12.57 9.29 20.06
N LEU A 259 13.65 9.57 20.81
CA LEU A 259 14.47 8.57 21.46
C LEU A 259 13.66 7.73 22.46
N HIS A 260 12.88 8.40 23.31
CA HIS A 260 11.99 7.70 24.26
C HIS A 260 11.00 6.79 23.53
N LYS A 261 10.37 7.25 22.43
CA LYS A 261 9.45 6.45 21.63
C LYS A 261 10.13 5.28 20.93
N ALA A 262 11.32 5.49 20.36
CA ALA A 262 12.09 4.43 19.73
C ALA A 262 12.44 3.29 20.70
N LYS A 263 12.74 3.62 21.97
CA LYS A 263 13.06 2.65 23.03
C LYS A 263 11.83 2.01 23.66
N SER A 264 10.69 2.70 23.73
CA SER A 264 9.48 2.24 24.44
C SER A 264 8.43 1.56 23.55
N CYS A 265 8.55 1.66 22.23
CA CYS A 265 7.57 1.13 21.30
C CYS A 265 8.17 0.06 20.39
N LYS A 266 7.32 -0.86 19.89
CA LYS A 266 7.75 -1.82 18.86
C LYS A 266 7.89 -1.09 17.52
N MET A 267 9.13 -0.87 17.13
CA MET A 267 9.44 -0.19 15.88
C MET A 267 9.32 -1.12 14.66
N ALA A 268 9.01 -0.54 13.51
CA ALA A 268 8.98 -1.26 12.24
C ALA A 268 10.39 -1.73 11.84
N ARG A 269 10.48 -2.82 11.07
CA ARG A 269 11.75 -3.34 10.54
C ARG A 269 12.30 -2.53 9.38
N ALA A 270 11.48 -1.69 8.76
CA ALA A 270 11.84 -0.83 7.65
C ALA A 270 11.73 0.63 8.07
N VAL A 271 12.54 1.46 7.43
CA VAL A 271 12.53 2.92 7.61
C VAL A 271 12.35 3.61 6.26
N THR A 272 11.98 4.89 6.26
CA THR A 272 12.03 5.73 5.06
C THR A 272 13.22 6.69 5.15
N CYS A 273 13.94 6.85 4.05
CA CYS A 273 15.11 7.71 3.96
C CYS A 273 14.90 8.83 2.94
N SER A 274 15.31 10.04 3.30
CA SER A 274 15.41 11.16 2.36
C SER A 274 16.57 12.08 2.78
N ILE A 275 17.15 12.79 1.81
CA ILE A 275 18.13 13.82 2.10
C ILE A 275 17.64 15.16 1.57
N ASP A 276 17.75 16.21 2.37
CA ASP A 276 17.39 17.55 1.98
C ASP A 276 18.41 18.55 2.51
N LYS A 277 18.92 19.43 1.65
CA LYS A 277 19.95 20.43 1.98
C LYS A 277 21.13 19.85 2.79
N GLY A 278 21.55 18.63 2.45
CA GLY A 278 22.64 17.92 3.13
C GLY A 278 22.26 17.21 4.44
N VAL A 279 21.03 17.35 4.91
CA VAL A 279 20.52 16.66 6.11
C VAL A 279 19.82 15.37 5.71
N LEU A 280 20.29 14.25 6.24
CA LEU A 280 19.64 12.95 6.11
C LEU A 280 18.48 12.85 7.10
N ARG A 281 17.30 12.53 6.63
CA ARG A 281 16.10 12.31 7.45
C ARG A 281 15.64 10.86 7.33
N ILE A 282 15.57 10.18 8.47
CA ILE A 282 15.07 8.82 8.58
C ILE A 282 13.73 8.85 9.30
N GLY A 283 12.67 8.38 8.63
CA GLY A 283 11.37 8.18 9.24
C GLY A 283 11.23 6.74 9.71
N TRP A 284 11.04 6.52 11.00
CA TRP A 284 10.93 5.19 11.61
C TRP A 284 9.57 5.01 12.26
N SER A 285 8.75 4.12 11.71
CA SER A 285 7.36 3.94 12.13
C SER A 285 7.22 2.99 13.30
N TYR A 286 6.23 3.24 14.16
CA TYR A 286 5.81 2.35 15.23
C TYR A 286 4.30 2.27 15.30
N THR A 287 3.80 1.14 15.80
CA THR A 287 2.36 0.93 16.01
C THR A 287 2.05 1.06 17.49
N LYS A 288 1.07 1.90 17.81
CA LYS A 288 0.52 2.04 19.15
C LYS A 288 -0.92 1.56 19.16
N THR A 289 -1.22 0.66 20.09
CA THR A 289 -2.60 0.29 20.39
C THR A 289 -3.25 1.40 21.21
N VAL A 290 -4.37 1.91 20.76
CA VAL A 290 -5.14 2.96 21.43
C VAL A 290 -6.46 2.37 21.87
N ALA A 291 -6.76 2.46 23.15
CA ALA A 291 -8.09 2.09 23.65
C ALA A 291 -9.15 2.99 23.01
N LYS A 292 -10.26 2.39 22.57
CA LYS A 292 -11.37 3.15 22.00
C LYS A 292 -11.93 4.06 23.10
N PRO A 293 -12.16 5.35 22.86
CA PRO A 293 -12.78 6.21 23.86
C PRO A 293 -14.17 5.66 24.20
N ALA A 294 -14.51 5.67 25.49
CA ALA A 294 -15.74 5.11 26.03
C ALA A 294 -17.03 5.87 25.58
N THR A 295 -16.90 6.95 24.83
CA THR A 295 -18.02 7.78 24.38
C THR A 295 -18.24 7.68 22.88
N SER A 296 -19.50 7.52 22.49
CA SER A 296 -19.97 7.47 21.09
C SER A 296 -19.92 8.81 20.32
N LYS A 297 -19.37 9.85 20.93
CA LYS A 297 -19.21 11.15 20.28
C LYS A 297 -17.87 11.15 19.52
N VAL A 298 -17.92 10.93 18.22
CA VAL A 298 -16.80 11.16 17.30
C VAL A 298 -16.73 12.67 17.05
N ASN A 299 -15.88 13.34 17.80
CA ASN A 299 -15.43 14.66 17.35
C ASN A 299 -14.40 14.38 16.24
N GLY A 300 -14.76 14.69 15.01
CA GLY A 300 -13.85 14.66 13.88
C GLY A 300 -12.68 15.61 14.16
N VAL A 301 -11.52 15.07 14.52
CA VAL A 301 -10.27 15.81 14.49
C VAL A 301 -9.79 15.72 13.06
N ASP A 302 -9.98 16.82 12.32
CA ASP A 302 -9.35 17.03 11.04
C ASP A 302 -7.83 17.05 11.27
N THR A 303 -7.18 15.93 10.98
CA THR A 303 -5.72 15.89 10.95
C THR A 303 -5.29 16.42 9.60
N GLY A 304 -5.31 17.75 9.46
CA GLY A 304 -4.75 18.45 8.32
C GLY A 304 -3.34 17.91 8.03
N ILE A 305 -3.20 17.23 6.90
CA ILE A 305 -1.91 16.86 6.34
C ILE A 305 -1.44 18.10 5.60
N ALA A 306 -0.60 18.89 6.28
CA ALA A 306 0.18 19.93 5.62
C ALA A 306 1.41 19.31 4.94
#